data_142adf1336a198c51b2d26762b141520
#
_entry.id   142adf1336a198c51b2d26762b141520
#
_cell.length_a   1.000
_cell.length_b   1.000
_cell.length_c   1.000
_cell.angle_alpha   90.00
_cell.angle_beta   90.00
_cell.angle_gamma   90.00
#
_symmetry.space_group_name_H-M   'P 1'
#
loop_
_entity.id
_entity.type
_entity.pdbx_description
1 polymer ?
#
loop_
_entity_poly.entity_id
_entity_poly.type
_entity_poly.pdbx_seq_one_letter_code
_entity_poly.pdbx_strand_id
1 'polypeptide(L)'
;METHTVCKDKKRTVALILAGYDKPDVLTRLKIRRELRQSYDGEIIYMGRNKFLEKINNRPVIEYVLNAVIKAEKEGAPIYDTIYLYNDIESIKKAINIADYPRLELRQMKNSVGGNWKDFYTRDIDYGDRVDVFFGDTPRITPKDIEWIHESYSQILHKKKDHRGVKINMIFGIVRYEDLSDSCLTYRHRLIKRGKNKGKLKYFVGFENFQARIGNSGAMIKDPGMDEIINKKALDLFYNLRKALTPSVFSKIIYYLMKTKNFDLIKQVKNRNIKEKDFINSLFDILAGVYNFDVSKFAGKLFVITKNAAHWENDIDTPTDLKKISKHLNPL
;
A
#
# COMPACT_ATOMS: atom_id res chain seq x y z
N MET A 1 -10.86 -27.81 42.19
CA MET A 1 -11.40 -26.98 41.08
C MET A 1 -10.38 -25.92 40.83
N GLU A 2 -9.45 -26.19 39.90
CA GLU A 2 -8.47 -25.19 39.45
C GLU A 2 -9.17 -24.27 38.45
N THR A 3 -9.33 -23.01 38.82
CA THR A 3 -9.80 -21.96 37.92
C THR A 3 -8.66 -21.65 36.95
N HIS A 4 -8.71 -22.24 35.75
CA HIS A 4 -7.89 -21.78 34.64
C HIS A 4 -8.25 -20.33 34.35
N THR A 5 -7.45 -19.41 34.89
CA THR A 5 -7.44 -18.01 34.48
C THR A 5 -7.04 -18.00 33.00
N VAL A 6 -8.03 -17.88 32.12
CA VAL A 6 -7.79 -17.65 30.70
C VAL A 6 -7.03 -16.32 30.62
N CYS A 7 -5.72 -16.44 30.41
CA CYS A 7 -4.88 -15.30 30.08
C CYS A 7 -5.49 -14.68 28.82
N LYS A 8 -6.11 -13.50 28.94
CA LYS A 8 -6.58 -12.75 27.74
C LYS A 8 -5.34 -12.51 26.91
N ASP A 9 -5.23 -13.23 25.79
CA ASP A 9 -4.10 -13.10 24.88
C ASP A 9 -3.90 -11.62 24.56
N LYS A 10 -2.72 -11.11 24.91
CA LYS A 10 -2.34 -9.73 24.66
C LYS A 10 -2.34 -9.54 23.14
N LYS A 11 -3.19 -8.65 22.63
CA LYS A 11 -3.25 -8.34 21.21
C LYS A 11 -1.92 -7.77 20.75
N ARG A 12 -1.39 -8.33 19.67
CA ARG A 12 -0.09 -7.98 19.12
C ARG A 12 -0.20 -6.77 18.19
N THR A 13 0.89 -6.03 18.11
CA THR A 13 1.09 -5.04 17.06
C THR A 13 2.20 -5.53 16.14
N VAL A 14 1.88 -5.72 14.87
CA VAL A 14 2.83 -6.26 13.90
C VAL A 14 3.02 -5.30 12.72
N ALA A 15 4.21 -5.31 12.12
CA ALA A 15 4.47 -4.61 10.87
C ALA A 15 4.44 -5.61 9.71
N LEU A 16 3.78 -5.23 8.62
CA LEU A 16 3.82 -5.96 7.35
C LEU A 16 4.56 -5.11 6.30
N ILE A 17 5.70 -5.60 5.84
CA ILE A 17 6.46 -4.98 4.75
C ILE A 17 6.19 -5.74 3.46
N LEU A 18 5.50 -5.07 2.52
CA LEU A 18 5.21 -5.60 1.20
C LEU A 18 6.34 -5.23 0.23
N ALA A 19 7.20 -6.19 -0.04
CA ALA A 19 8.34 -6.04 -0.95
C ALA A 19 8.30 -7.05 -2.10
N GLY A 20 7.13 -7.56 -2.44
CA GLY A 20 6.94 -8.43 -3.59
C GLY A 20 7.05 -7.68 -4.91
N TYR A 21 7.53 -8.36 -5.95
CA TYR A 21 7.66 -7.83 -7.30
C TYR A 21 6.94 -8.70 -8.32
N ASP A 22 6.43 -8.06 -9.39
CA ASP A 22 5.73 -8.79 -10.45
C ASP A 22 6.72 -9.58 -11.30
N LYS A 23 6.43 -10.85 -11.56
CA LYS A 23 7.18 -11.61 -12.56
C LYS A 23 6.88 -11.05 -13.96
N PRO A 24 7.88 -10.97 -14.85
CA PRO A 24 7.70 -10.42 -16.19
C PRO A 24 6.89 -11.38 -17.06
N ASP A 25 5.60 -11.13 -17.18
CA ASP A 25 4.71 -11.77 -18.14
C ASP A 25 4.54 -10.92 -19.43
N VAL A 26 3.83 -11.44 -20.41
CA VAL A 26 3.59 -10.75 -21.69
C VAL A 26 2.82 -9.45 -21.47
N LEU A 27 1.81 -9.47 -20.59
CA LEU A 27 0.98 -8.29 -20.29
C LEU A 27 1.78 -7.22 -19.58
N THR A 28 2.63 -7.60 -18.64
CA THR A 28 3.55 -6.69 -17.94
C THR A 28 4.52 -6.04 -18.94
N ARG A 29 5.08 -6.79 -19.88
CA ARG A 29 5.95 -6.23 -20.94
C ARG A 29 5.23 -5.24 -21.85
N LEU A 30 3.97 -5.51 -22.22
CA LEU A 30 3.17 -4.59 -23.03
C LEU A 30 2.86 -3.30 -22.25
N LYS A 31 2.57 -3.39 -20.96
CA LYS A 31 2.37 -2.24 -20.08
C LYS A 31 3.63 -1.39 -19.95
N ILE A 32 4.79 -2.00 -19.71
CA ILE A 32 6.08 -1.30 -19.66
C ILE A 32 6.28 -0.50 -20.94
N ARG A 33 6.10 -1.14 -22.12
CA ARG A 33 6.23 -0.46 -23.42
C ARG A 33 5.28 0.73 -23.56
N ARG A 34 4.02 0.58 -23.10
CA ARG A 34 3.04 1.67 -23.14
C ARG A 34 3.42 2.81 -22.21
N GLU A 35 3.87 2.49 -21.00
CA GLU A 35 4.31 3.45 -20.01
C GLU A 35 5.55 4.23 -20.47
N LEU A 36 6.53 3.54 -21.03
CA LEU A 36 7.73 4.14 -21.59
C LEU A 36 7.38 5.16 -22.69
N ARG A 37 6.45 4.80 -23.61
CA ARG A 37 5.99 5.73 -24.65
C ARG A 37 5.28 6.97 -24.11
N GLN A 38 4.54 6.83 -23.01
CA GLN A 38 3.73 7.93 -22.45
C GLN A 38 4.51 8.84 -21.52
N SER A 39 5.49 8.33 -20.79
CA SER A 39 6.06 9.02 -19.64
C SER A 39 7.59 9.07 -19.63
N TYR A 40 8.26 8.19 -20.35
CA TYR A 40 9.70 7.98 -20.31
C TYR A 40 10.29 7.88 -21.69
N ASP A 41 11.36 8.60 -21.90
CA ASP A 41 12.11 8.56 -23.14
C ASP A 41 13.17 7.43 -23.08
N GLY A 42 12.69 6.18 -23.02
CA GLY A 42 13.55 5.00 -23.03
C GLY A 42 14.07 4.51 -21.67
N GLU A 43 13.64 5.12 -20.55
CA GLU A 43 14.07 4.72 -19.21
C GLU A 43 13.50 3.34 -18.82
N ILE A 44 14.33 2.48 -18.23
CA ILE A 44 13.92 1.14 -17.78
C ILE A 44 13.16 1.25 -16.46
N ILE A 45 11.97 0.64 -16.41
CA ILE A 45 11.19 0.52 -15.20
C ILE A 45 11.52 -0.82 -14.51
N TYR A 46 11.67 -0.81 -13.19
CA TYR A 46 11.92 -2.02 -12.39
C TYR A 46 10.70 -2.95 -12.26
N MET A 47 10.01 -3.23 -13.36
CA MET A 47 8.95 -4.24 -13.37
C MET A 47 9.53 -5.61 -13.71
N GLY A 48 9.20 -6.60 -12.90
CA GLY A 48 9.73 -7.97 -13.06
C GLY A 48 11.16 -8.17 -12.56
N ARG A 49 11.71 -7.21 -11.83
CA ARG A 49 12.99 -7.31 -11.11
C ARG A 49 12.79 -7.04 -9.64
N ASN A 50 13.61 -7.65 -8.81
CA ASN A 50 13.61 -7.40 -7.36
C ASN A 50 14.30 -6.07 -7.06
N LYS A 51 13.58 -4.96 -7.27
CA LYS A 51 14.07 -3.59 -7.05
C LYS A 51 14.45 -3.30 -5.60
N PHE A 52 13.95 -4.08 -4.67
CA PHE A 52 14.22 -3.94 -3.23
C PHE A 52 15.67 -4.31 -2.87
N LEU A 53 16.36 -5.03 -3.76
CA LEU A 53 17.77 -5.39 -3.62
C LEU A 53 18.72 -4.46 -4.38
N GLU A 54 18.18 -3.51 -5.15
CA GLU A 54 19.01 -2.43 -5.73
C GLU A 54 19.70 -1.65 -4.60
N LYS A 55 20.91 -1.19 -4.85
CA LYS A 55 21.73 -0.60 -3.79
C LYS A 55 21.76 0.92 -3.82
N ILE A 56 21.62 1.51 -2.64
CA ILE A 56 21.90 2.92 -2.35
C ILE A 56 23.02 2.94 -1.32
N ASN A 57 24.13 3.63 -1.60
CA ASN A 57 25.30 3.69 -0.71
C ASN A 57 25.74 2.28 -0.24
N ASN A 58 25.83 1.33 -1.18
CA ASN A 58 26.18 -0.08 -0.97
C ASN A 58 25.19 -0.91 -0.14
N ARG A 59 24.03 -0.38 0.25
CA ARG A 59 23.01 -1.09 1.02
C ARG A 59 21.77 -1.34 0.19
N PRO A 60 21.15 -2.52 0.26
CA PRO A 60 19.86 -2.80 -0.38
C PRO A 60 18.77 -1.81 0.04
N VAL A 61 17.92 -1.40 -0.90
CA VAL A 61 16.78 -0.50 -0.64
C VAL A 61 15.94 -0.96 0.55
N ILE A 62 15.71 -2.27 0.66
CA ILE A 62 14.89 -2.86 1.73
C ILE A 62 15.49 -2.63 3.13
N GLU A 63 16.81 -2.55 3.27
CA GLU A 63 17.44 -2.32 4.58
C GLU A 63 17.06 -0.97 5.18
N TYR A 64 16.86 0.05 4.36
CA TYR A 64 16.43 1.36 4.84
C TYR A 64 15.05 1.29 5.51
N VAL A 65 14.11 0.57 4.88
CA VAL A 65 12.77 0.38 5.42
C VAL A 65 12.79 -0.50 6.67
N LEU A 66 13.55 -1.61 6.64
CA LEU A 66 13.71 -2.49 7.80
C LEU A 66 14.30 -1.74 9.00
N ASN A 67 15.36 -0.95 8.79
CA ASN A 67 15.96 -0.15 9.85
C ASN A 67 15.00 0.89 10.43
N ALA A 68 14.15 1.51 9.59
CA ALA A 68 13.15 2.44 10.07
C ALA A 68 12.11 1.75 10.95
N VAL A 69 11.60 0.59 10.51
CA VAL A 69 10.56 -0.15 11.24
C VAL A 69 11.10 -0.75 12.54
N ILE A 70 12.32 -1.29 12.53
CA ILE A 70 12.88 -1.95 13.72
C ILE A 70 13.30 -0.97 14.82
N LYS A 71 13.71 0.25 14.42
CA LYS A 71 14.13 1.31 15.33
C LYS A 71 12.98 2.21 15.81
N ALA A 72 11.78 2.03 15.27
CA ALA A 72 10.61 2.79 15.71
C ALA A 72 10.18 2.36 17.12
N GLU A 73 10.02 3.32 18.00
CA GLU A 73 9.72 3.09 19.40
C GLU A 73 8.50 3.90 19.87
N LYS A 74 7.86 3.39 20.91
CA LYS A 74 6.85 4.12 21.65
C LYS A 74 7.19 4.00 23.14
N GLU A 75 7.36 5.15 23.79
CA GLU A 75 7.70 5.21 25.21
C GLU A 75 8.96 4.39 25.57
N GLY A 76 9.97 4.39 24.66
CA GLY A 76 11.22 3.66 24.85
C GLY A 76 11.14 2.15 24.60
N ALA A 77 10.01 1.64 24.11
CA ALA A 77 9.84 0.25 23.74
C ALA A 77 9.56 0.10 22.23
N PRO A 78 10.01 -0.99 21.60
CA PRO A 78 9.69 -1.26 20.21
C PRO A 78 8.19 -1.30 19.94
N ILE A 79 7.74 -0.65 18.86
CA ILE A 79 6.32 -0.61 18.48
C ILE A 79 5.79 -1.99 18.10
N TYR A 80 6.60 -2.77 17.36
CA TYR A 80 6.14 -4.01 16.76
C TYR A 80 6.68 -5.24 17.47
N ASP A 81 5.79 -6.16 17.82
CA ASP A 81 6.13 -7.47 18.39
C ASP A 81 6.83 -8.37 17.34
N THR A 82 6.39 -8.26 16.08
CA THR A 82 6.95 -9.01 14.93
C THR A 82 6.90 -8.14 13.67
N ILE A 83 7.87 -8.31 12.80
CA ILE A 83 7.98 -7.65 11.50
C ILE A 83 7.96 -8.72 10.41
N TYR A 84 6.94 -8.73 9.57
CA TYR A 84 6.81 -9.68 8.46
C TYR A 84 7.27 -9.03 7.15
N LEU A 85 8.21 -9.66 6.46
CA LEU A 85 8.72 -9.23 5.16
C LEU A 85 8.38 -10.26 4.09
N TYR A 86 7.56 -9.88 3.12
CA TYR A 86 7.23 -10.69 1.95
C TYR A 86 8.14 -10.36 0.77
N ASN A 87 9.07 -11.28 0.45
CA ASN A 87 9.97 -11.19 -0.71
C ASN A 87 10.41 -12.62 -1.13
N ASP A 88 11.35 -12.72 -2.04
CA ASP A 88 12.09 -13.96 -2.29
C ASP A 88 13.10 -14.19 -1.17
N ILE A 89 12.85 -15.20 -0.34
CA ILE A 89 13.61 -15.46 0.90
C ILE A 89 15.10 -15.64 0.62
N GLU A 90 15.45 -16.43 -0.39
CA GLU A 90 16.84 -16.74 -0.69
C GLU A 90 17.61 -15.51 -1.17
N SER A 91 16.94 -14.67 -1.95
CA SER A 91 17.53 -13.41 -2.40
C SER A 91 17.75 -12.43 -1.24
N ILE A 92 16.81 -12.36 -0.29
CA ILE A 92 16.95 -11.51 0.91
C ILE A 92 18.09 -12.01 1.79
N LYS A 93 18.15 -13.31 2.11
CA LYS A 93 19.22 -13.90 2.94
C LYS A 93 20.61 -13.69 2.37
N LYS A 94 20.74 -13.62 1.04
CA LYS A 94 22.02 -13.31 0.37
C LYS A 94 22.38 -11.83 0.42
N ALA A 95 21.38 -10.96 0.53
CA ALA A 95 21.57 -9.53 0.43
C ALA A 95 21.75 -8.83 1.79
N ILE A 96 21.12 -9.35 2.84
CA ILE A 96 21.17 -8.78 4.20
C ILE A 96 21.48 -9.86 5.23
N ASN A 97 22.13 -9.46 6.33
CA ASN A 97 22.34 -10.33 7.47
C ASN A 97 21.08 -10.32 8.37
N ILE A 98 20.33 -11.41 8.37
CA ILE A 98 19.05 -11.53 9.11
C ILE A 98 19.26 -11.39 10.63
N ALA A 99 20.43 -11.76 11.15
CA ALA A 99 20.71 -11.67 12.59
C ALA A 99 20.70 -10.21 13.11
N ASP A 100 20.90 -9.24 12.21
CA ASP A 100 20.86 -7.81 12.57
C ASP A 100 19.43 -7.28 12.77
N TYR A 101 18.42 -8.10 12.45
CA TYR A 101 17.00 -7.72 12.48
C TYR A 101 16.20 -8.61 13.44
N PRO A 102 16.33 -8.41 14.77
CA PRO A 102 15.50 -9.13 15.73
C PRO A 102 14.03 -8.87 15.44
N ARG A 103 13.19 -9.85 15.65
CA ARG A 103 11.73 -9.84 15.36
C ARG A 103 11.37 -9.88 13.85
N LEU A 104 12.34 -10.01 12.94
CA LEU A 104 12.08 -10.15 11.50
C LEU A 104 11.71 -11.58 11.14
N GLU A 105 10.54 -11.75 10.55
CA GLU A 105 10.03 -12.99 10.00
C GLU A 105 9.96 -12.90 8.46
N LEU A 106 10.77 -13.68 7.77
CA LEU A 106 10.73 -13.74 6.31
C LEU A 106 9.57 -14.62 5.83
N ARG A 107 8.84 -14.15 4.85
CA ARG A 107 7.79 -14.90 4.16
C ARG A 107 8.04 -14.94 2.67
N GLN A 108 7.92 -16.14 2.10
CA GLN A 108 8.05 -16.30 0.65
C GLN A 108 6.92 -15.59 -0.07
N MET A 109 7.28 -14.65 -0.95
CA MET A 109 6.29 -13.92 -1.73
C MET A 109 5.45 -14.85 -2.60
N LYS A 110 4.16 -14.55 -2.70
CA LYS A 110 3.21 -15.19 -3.62
C LYS A 110 3.22 -14.47 -4.98
N ASN A 111 2.43 -14.98 -5.91
CA ASN A 111 2.36 -14.43 -7.28
C ASN A 111 1.65 -13.07 -7.38
N SER A 112 1.06 -12.57 -6.30
CA SER A 112 0.36 -11.28 -6.27
C SER A 112 0.40 -10.65 -4.89
N VAL A 113 0.16 -9.33 -4.83
CA VAL A 113 0.05 -8.60 -3.56
C VAL A 113 -1.12 -9.12 -2.73
N GLY A 114 -2.26 -9.39 -3.34
CA GLY A 114 -3.41 -10.00 -2.65
C GLY A 114 -3.12 -11.42 -2.17
N GLY A 115 -2.28 -12.17 -2.89
CA GLY A 115 -1.79 -13.47 -2.45
C GLY A 115 -0.91 -13.38 -1.20
N ASN A 116 0.03 -12.41 -1.17
CA ASN A 116 0.85 -12.14 0.01
C ASN A 116 -0.02 -11.74 1.19
N TRP A 117 -0.97 -10.84 0.96
CA TRP A 117 -1.89 -10.37 1.99
C TRP A 117 -2.76 -11.49 2.55
N LYS A 118 -3.32 -12.35 1.69
CA LYS A 118 -4.11 -13.49 2.11
C LYS A 118 -3.28 -14.47 2.96
N ASP A 119 -2.07 -14.81 2.51
CA ASP A 119 -1.17 -15.72 3.23
C ASP A 119 -0.86 -15.16 4.64
N PHE A 120 -0.47 -13.89 4.72
CA PHE A 120 -0.21 -13.19 5.97
C PHE A 120 -1.44 -13.17 6.90
N TYR A 121 -2.58 -12.73 6.36
CA TYR A 121 -3.82 -12.58 7.12
C TYR A 121 -4.31 -13.89 7.73
N THR A 122 -4.13 -15.01 7.00
CA THR A 122 -4.64 -16.31 7.45
C THR A 122 -3.68 -17.05 8.37
N ARG A 123 -2.37 -16.79 8.26
CA ARG A 123 -1.34 -17.55 8.98
C ARG A 123 -0.67 -16.83 10.13
N ASP A 124 -0.44 -15.54 9.98
CA ASP A 124 0.55 -14.85 10.78
C ASP A 124 -0.07 -13.94 11.86
N ILE A 125 -1.38 -13.69 11.78
CA ILE A 125 -2.09 -12.81 12.73
C ILE A 125 -3.39 -13.41 13.24
N ASP A 126 -3.80 -12.99 14.45
CA ASP A 126 -5.03 -13.40 15.11
C ASP A 126 -6.06 -12.26 15.14
N TYR A 127 -7.35 -12.59 15.37
CA TYR A 127 -8.39 -11.58 15.49
C TYR A 127 -8.09 -10.61 16.63
N GLY A 128 -8.13 -9.33 16.29
CA GLY A 128 -7.81 -8.22 17.18
C GLY A 128 -6.35 -7.78 17.11
N ASP A 129 -5.44 -8.51 16.45
CA ASP A 129 -4.09 -8.04 16.18
C ASP A 129 -4.14 -6.80 15.29
N ARG A 130 -3.27 -5.84 15.60
CA ARG A 130 -3.05 -4.65 14.78
C ARG A 130 -1.92 -4.89 13.79
N VAL A 131 -2.14 -4.48 12.56
CA VAL A 131 -1.15 -4.52 11.49
C VAL A 131 -0.92 -3.12 10.95
N ASP A 132 0.31 -2.64 10.99
CA ASP A 132 0.73 -1.47 10.22
C ASP A 132 1.45 -1.95 8.96
N VAL A 133 1.10 -1.37 7.80
CA VAL A 133 1.55 -1.84 6.49
C VAL A 133 2.46 -0.81 5.84
N PHE A 134 3.59 -1.27 5.32
CA PHE A 134 4.58 -0.46 4.63
C PHE A 134 4.97 -1.10 3.30
N PHE A 135 5.45 -0.28 2.36
CA PHE A 135 6.02 -0.78 1.11
C PHE A 135 7.55 -0.72 1.17
N GLY A 136 8.19 -1.79 0.70
CA GLY A 136 9.64 -1.95 0.80
C GLY A 136 10.47 -1.07 -0.14
N ASP A 137 9.85 -0.29 -1.01
CA ASP A 137 10.48 0.58 -2.01
C ASP A 137 10.50 2.07 -1.63
N THR A 138 10.33 2.37 -0.35
CA THR A 138 10.30 3.73 0.21
C THR A 138 11.48 3.99 1.15
N PRO A 139 12.73 4.02 0.65
CA PRO A 139 13.93 4.01 1.51
C PRO A 139 14.15 5.29 2.32
N ARG A 140 13.36 6.33 2.10
CA ARG A 140 13.43 7.59 2.86
C ARG A 140 12.54 7.64 4.09
N ILE A 141 11.78 6.58 4.35
CA ILE A 141 10.99 6.47 5.58
C ILE A 141 11.93 6.40 6.79
N THR A 142 11.59 7.12 7.84
CA THR A 142 12.38 7.19 9.07
C THR A 142 11.64 6.55 10.25
N PRO A 143 12.32 6.20 11.36
CA PRO A 143 11.65 5.73 12.56
C PRO A 143 10.57 6.70 13.06
N LYS A 144 10.84 8.01 13.02
CA LYS A 144 9.87 9.06 13.41
C LYS A 144 8.61 9.07 12.54
N ASP A 145 8.75 8.74 11.25
CA ASP A 145 7.59 8.61 10.36
C ASP A 145 6.73 7.40 10.76
N ILE A 146 7.39 6.29 11.09
CA ILE A 146 6.71 5.08 11.58
C ILE A 146 5.97 5.36 12.89
N GLU A 147 6.62 6.02 13.85
CA GLU A 147 6.04 6.43 15.12
C GLU A 147 4.82 7.33 14.90
N TRP A 148 4.94 8.32 14.03
CA TRP A 148 3.84 9.21 13.68
C TRP A 148 2.66 8.46 13.03
N ILE A 149 2.93 7.54 12.09
CA ILE A 149 1.90 6.69 11.44
C ILE A 149 1.19 5.87 12.50
N HIS A 150 1.97 5.17 13.32
CA HIS A 150 1.43 4.31 14.37
C HIS A 150 0.50 5.10 15.30
N GLU A 151 0.95 6.25 15.81
CA GLU A 151 0.17 7.07 16.73
C GLU A 151 -1.08 7.66 16.05
N SER A 152 -0.93 8.26 14.88
CA SER A 152 -2.04 8.86 14.14
C SER A 152 -3.14 7.85 13.81
N TYR A 153 -2.75 6.63 13.43
CA TYR A 153 -3.70 5.56 13.13
C TYR A 153 -4.31 4.97 14.42
N SER A 154 -3.57 4.95 15.53
CA SER A 154 -4.08 4.55 16.85
C SER A 154 -5.21 5.43 17.36
N GLN A 155 -5.22 6.70 16.97
CA GLN A 155 -6.27 7.64 17.33
C GLN A 155 -7.58 7.41 16.56
N ILE A 156 -7.54 6.60 15.51
CA ILE A 156 -8.67 6.37 14.61
C ILE A 156 -9.19 4.94 14.73
N LEU A 157 -8.28 3.95 14.67
CA LEU A 157 -8.65 2.53 14.73
C LEU A 157 -9.45 2.22 15.98
N HIS A 158 -10.61 1.59 15.81
CA HIS A 158 -11.61 1.24 16.82
C HIS A 158 -12.22 2.41 17.62
N LYS A 159 -11.66 3.62 17.54
CA LYS A 159 -12.13 4.81 18.26
C LYS A 159 -13.12 5.62 17.44
N LYS A 160 -12.92 5.71 16.13
CA LYS A 160 -13.82 6.42 15.21
C LYS A 160 -14.76 5.46 14.48
N LYS A 161 -15.86 6.01 14.00
CA LYS A 161 -16.84 5.30 13.17
C LYS A 161 -16.86 5.90 11.77
N ASP A 162 -17.15 5.09 10.78
CA ASP A 162 -17.41 5.55 9.41
C ASP A 162 -18.82 6.17 9.30
N HIS A 163 -19.19 6.60 8.11
CA HIS A 163 -20.51 7.20 7.83
C HIS A 163 -21.71 6.26 8.08
N ARG A 164 -21.47 4.96 8.20
CA ARG A 164 -22.47 3.94 8.55
C ARG A 164 -22.57 3.69 10.04
N GLY A 165 -21.75 4.35 10.86
CA GLY A 165 -21.65 4.09 12.29
C GLY A 165 -20.80 2.85 12.64
N VAL A 166 -20.14 2.22 11.67
CA VAL A 166 -19.27 1.05 11.85
C VAL A 166 -17.89 1.51 12.34
N LYS A 167 -17.35 0.84 13.35
CA LYS A 167 -15.99 1.12 13.86
C LYS A 167 -14.96 0.95 12.74
N ILE A 168 -14.02 1.89 12.66
CA ILE A 168 -12.97 1.85 11.66
C ILE A 168 -11.93 0.82 12.06
N ASN A 169 -11.79 -0.22 11.22
CA ASN A 169 -10.82 -1.30 11.37
C ASN A 169 -9.77 -1.30 10.26
N MET A 170 -9.89 -0.43 9.25
CA MET A 170 -8.94 -0.33 8.15
C MET A 170 -8.68 1.13 7.79
N ILE A 171 -7.42 1.48 7.66
CA ILE A 171 -6.95 2.80 7.24
C ILE A 171 -6.07 2.66 6.00
N PHE A 172 -6.31 3.52 5.02
CA PHE A 172 -5.42 3.73 3.90
C PHE A 172 -4.79 5.11 4.03
N GLY A 173 -3.49 5.18 4.08
CA GLY A 173 -2.79 6.43 3.93
C GLY A 173 -3.01 6.99 2.52
N ILE A 174 -3.31 8.26 2.42
CA ILE A 174 -3.31 8.99 1.15
C ILE A 174 -2.36 10.17 1.26
N VAL A 175 -1.68 10.48 0.18
CA VAL A 175 -0.79 11.63 0.09
C VAL A 175 -1.32 12.62 -0.92
N ARG A 176 -1.40 13.88 -0.54
CA ARG A 176 -1.74 14.95 -1.45
C ARG A 176 -0.52 15.35 -2.29
N TYR A 177 -0.78 15.74 -3.53
CA TYR A 177 0.29 16.17 -4.41
C TYR A 177 1.03 17.41 -3.86
N GLU A 178 0.29 18.32 -3.26
CA GLU A 178 0.79 19.54 -2.67
C GLU A 178 1.75 19.29 -1.50
N ASP A 179 1.62 18.14 -0.82
CA ASP A 179 2.47 17.76 0.30
C ASP A 179 3.80 17.12 -0.16
N LEU A 180 4.00 16.92 -1.48
CA LEU A 180 5.22 16.33 -2.02
C LEU A 180 6.27 17.38 -2.35
N SER A 181 7.52 17.08 -2.02
CA SER A 181 8.66 17.93 -2.38
C SER A 181 9.04 17.74 -3.85
N ASP A 182 9.11 18.83 -4.60
CA ASP A 182 9.53 18.83 -6.00
C ASP A 182 10.95 18.26 -6.20
N SER A 183 11.83 18.47 -5.25
CA SER A 183 13.22 17.97 -5.28
C SER A 183 13.33 16.46 -5.25
N CYS A 184 12.28 15.76 -4.80
CA CYS A 184 12.29 14.31 -4.58
C CYS A 184 11.26 13.55 -5.41
N LEU A 185 10.56 14.22 -6.33
CA LEU A 185 9.53 13.57 -7.13
C LEU A 185 10.10 12.42 -7.96
N THR A 186 9.58 11.23 -7.71
CA THR A 186 9.86 10.05 -8.50
C THR A 186 8.97 10.00 -9.74
N TYR A 187 9.14 8.97 -10.55
CA TYR A 187 8.41 8.87 -11.80
C TYR A 187 6.88 8.86 -11.65
N ARG A 188 6.36 8.33 -10.56
CA ARG A 188 4.90 8.27 -10.30
C ARG A 188 4.27 9.62 -10.03
N HIS A 189 5.07 10.58 -9.60
CA HIS A 189 4.63 11.93 -9.31
C HIS A 189 4.79 12.88 -10.51
N ARG A 190 5.36 12.39 -11.61
CA ARG A 190 5.61 13.23 -12.81
C ARG A 190 4.33 13.42 -13.64
N LEU A 191 4.31 14.50 -14.39
CA LEU A 191 3.29 14.73 -15.39
C LEU A 191 3.41 13.75 -16.55
N ILE A 192 2.28 13.34 -17.09
CA ILE A 192 2.23 12.54 -18.33
C ILE A 192 2.69 13.41 -19.49
N LYS A 193 3.74 13.00 -20.19
CA LYS A 193 4.35 13.79 -21.26
C LYS A 193 3.60 13.71 -22.60
N ARG A 194 2.87 12.63 -22.88
CA ARG A 194 2.26 12.35 -24.20
C ARG A 194 0.84 11.77 -24.08
N GLY A 195 0.05 11.87 -25.16
CA GLY A 195 -1.29 11.31 -25.27
C GLY A 195 -2.40 12.19 -24.67
N LYS A 196 -3.64 11.66 -24.63
CA LYS A 196 -4.85 12.38 -24.16
C LYS A 196 -4.72 12.97 -22.74
N ASN A 197 -3.86 12.41 -21.93
CA ASN A 197 -3.65 12.81 -20.54
C ASN A 197 -2.37 13.64 -20.34
N LYS A 198 -1.78 14.20 -21.40
CA LYS A 198 -0.61 15.09 -21.32
C LYS A 198 -0.90 16.22 -20.32
N GLY A 199 0.06 16.49 -19.46
CA GLY A 199 -0.04 17.51 -18.41
C GLY A 199 -0.82 17.11 -17.16
N LYS A 200 -1.40 15.88 -17.10
CA LYS A 200 -2.02 15.38 -15.88
C LYS A 200 -1.01 14.64 -15.02
N LEU A 201 -1.22 14.68 -13.72
CA LEU A 201 -0.42 13.90 -12.79
C LEU A 201 -0.66 12.40 -12.96
N LYS A 202 0.41 11.64 -12.91
CA LYS A 202 0.36 10.20 -13.05
C LYS A 202 -0.10 9.58 -11.73
N TYR A 203 -1.06 8.64 -11.80
CA TYR A 203 -1.60 7.90 -10.65
C TYR A 203 -2.24 8.74 -9.54
N PHE A 204 -2.60 10.00 -9.80
CA PHE A 204 -3.35 10.81 -8.87
C PHE A 204 -4.83 10.84 -9.22
N VAL A 205 -5.67 10.76 -8.20
CA VAL A 205 -7.10 10.98 -8.29
C VAL A 205 -7.37 12.44 -7.95
N GLY A 206 -8.17 13.13 -8.77
CA GLY A 206 -8.60 14.49 -8.49
C GLY A 206 -9.84 14.47 -7.61
N PHE A 207 -9.71 14.99 -6.40
CA PHE A 207 -10.81 15.30 -5.50
C PHE A 207 -11.27 16.75 -5.70
N GLU A 208 -12.38 17.14 -5.05
CA GLU A 208 -12.91 18.51 -5.19
C GLU A 208 -11.87 19.60 -4.90
N ASN A 209 -11.04 19.43 -3.87
CA ASN A 209 -10.14 20.45 -3.36
C ASN A 209 -8.66 20.12 -3.48
N PHE A 210 -8.30 18.91 -3.90
CA PHE A 210 -6.91 18.47 -3.98
C PHE A 210 -6.73 17.29 -4.92
N GLN A 211 -5.49 16.96 -5.24
CA GLN A 211 -5.14 15.73 -5.94
C GLN A 211 -4.38 14.83 -4.97
N ALA A 212 -4.77 13.56 -4.89
CA ALA A 212 -4.11 12.58 -4.03
C ALA A 212 -3.98 11.22 -4.68
N ARG A 213 -3.10 10.41 -4.11
CA ARG A 213 -2.97 8.98 -4.41
C ARG A 213 -3.01 8.17 -3.12
N ILE A 214 -3.28 6.87 -3.23
CA ILE A 214 -3.07 5.95 -2.11
C ILE A 214 -1.57 5.96 -1.80
N GLY A 215 -1.24 6.23 -0.56
CA GLY A 215 0.12 6.30 -0.05
C GLY A 215 0.76 4.94 0.16
N ASN A 216 1.96 4.95 0.68
CA ASN A 216 2.77 3.75 0.92
C ASN A 216 2.65 3.23 2.36
N SER A 217 1.59 3.62 3.06
CA SER A 217 1.28 3.14 4.41
C SER A 217 -0.21 2.86 4.58
N GLY A 218 -0.52 2.00 5.52
CA GLY A 218 -1.88 1.68 5.93
C GLY A 218 -1.86 0.99 7.28
N ALA A 219 -3.03 0.79 7.86
CA ALA A 219 -3.17 -0.01 9.07
C ALA A 219 -4.51 -0.74 9.09
N MET A 220 -4.54 -1.86 9.79
CA MET A 220 -5.78 -2.58 10.07
C MET A 220 -5.74 -3.26 11.42
N ILE A 221 -6.93 -3.60 11.91
CA ILE A 221 -7.10 -4.60 12.97
C ILE A 221 -7.78 -5.79 12.34
N LYS A 222 -7.24 -7.00 12.53
CA LYS A 222 -7.86 -8.22 12.01
C LYS A 222 -9.23 -8.42 12.61
N ASP A 223 -10.22 -8.52 11.76
CA ASP A 223 -11.64 -8.59 12.12
C ASP A 223 -12.36 -9.59 11.22
N PRO A 224 -13.31 -10.40 11.73
CA PRO A 224 -14.06 -11.36 10.92
C PRO A 224 -14.76 -10.75 9.70
N GLY A 225 -15.15 -9.48 9.78
CA GLY A 225 -15.73 -8.76 8.63
C GLY A 225 -14.77 -8.58 7.45
N MET A 226 -13.46 -8.82 7.64
CA MET A 226 -12.45 -8.77 6.58
C MET A 226 -12.26 -10.10 5.84
N ASP A 227 -12.66 -11.21 6.44
CA ASP A 227 -12.34 -12.56 5.94
C ASP A 227 -12.85 -12.78 4.52
N GLU A 228 -14.06 -12.33 4.23
CA GLU A 228 -14.68 -12.51 2.92
C GLU A 228 -13.90 -11.78 1.80
N ILE A 229 -13.43 -10.57 2.08
CA ILE A 229 -12.63 -9.76 1.14
C ILE A 229 -11.31 -10.44 0.85
N ILE A 230 -10.64 -10.85 1.91
CA ILE A 230 -9.34 -11.50 1.83
C ILE A 230 -9.46 -12.80 1.06
N ASN A 231 -10.47 -13.60 1.35
CA ASN A 231 -10.71 -14.88 0.68
C ASN A 231 -11.06 -14.72 -0.80
N LYS A 232 -11.81 -13.70 -1.18
CA LYS A 232 -12.20 -13.45 -2.58
C LYS A 232 -11.15 -12.71 -3.42
N LYS A 233 -9.92 -12.53 -2.89
CA LYS A 233 -8.83 -11.81 -3.57
C LYS A 233 -9.21 -10.39 -4.04
N ALA A 234 -10.13 -9.75 -3.33
CA ALA A 234 -10.57 -8.40 -3.67
C ALA A 234 -9.41 -7.39 -3.64
N LEU A 235 -8.38 -7.65 -2.82
CA LEU A 235 -7.15 -6.86 -2.79
C LEU A 235 -6.32 -6.94 -4.08
N ASP A 236 -6.38 -8.05 -4.81
CA ASP A 236 -5.75 -8.14 -6.14
C ASP A 236 -6.43 -7.19 -7.13
N LEU A 237 -7.76 -7.04 -7.04
CA LEU A 237 -8.44 -6.05 -7.86
C LEU A 237 -8.02 -4.62 -7.48
N PHE A 238 -7.93 -4.31 -6.20
CA PHE A 238 -7.44 -3.02 -5.71
C PHE A 238 -6.06 -2.68 -6.29
N TYR A 239 -5.17 -3.64 -6.24
CA TYR A 239 -3.83 -3.50 -6.79
C TYR A 239 -3.84 -3.40 -8.32
N ASN A 240 -4.67 -4.21 -8.98
CA ASN A 240 -4.79 -4.23 -10.42
C ASN A 240 -5.52 -3.01 -11.00
N LEU A 241 -6.48 -2.43 -10.29
CA LEU A 241 -7.08 -1.14 -10.64
C LEU A 241 -6.01 -0.05 -10.79
N ARG A 242 -4.95 -0.13 -9.99
CA ARG A 242 -3.80 0.76 -10.06
C ARG A 242 -2.89 0.48 -11.26
N LYS A 243 -2.72 -0.79 -11.67
CA LYS A 243 -1.76 -1.19 -12.71
C LYS A 243 -2.36 -1.44 -14.09
N ALA A 244 -3.41 -2.20 -14.21
CA ALA A 244 -4.25 -2.35 -15.41
C ALA A 244 -5.43 -3.28 -15.12
N LEU A 245 -6.58 -2.86 -15.55
CA LEU A 245 -7.77 -3.71 -15.59
C LEU A 245 -7.60 -4.78 -16.67
N THR A 246 -7.74 -6.06 -16.30
CA THR A 246 -7.91 -7.09 -17.31
C THR A 246 -9.27 -6.88 -18.02
N PRO A 247 -9.42 -7.26 -19.29
CA PRO A 247 -10.72 -7.12 -19.98
C PRO A 247 -11.90 -7.73 -19.21
N SER A 248 -11.66 -8.87 -18.57
CA SER A 248 -12.68 -9.56 -17.73
C SER A 248 -13.07 -8.74 -16.49
N VAL A 249 -12.11 -8.11 -15.80
CA VAL A 249 -12.40 -7.26 -14.65
C VAL A 249 -13.08 -5.96 -15.10
N PHE A 250 -12.60 -5.38 -16.19
CA PHE A 250 -13.20 -4.18 -16.77
C PHE A 250 -14.68 -4.41 -17.16
N SER A 251 -14.99 -5.53 -17.83
CA SER A 251 -16.36 -5.86 -18.19
C SER A 251 -17.27 -6.05 -16.97
N LYS A 252 -16.78 -6.67 -15.89
CA LYS A 252 -17.52 -6.79 -14.62
C LYS A 252 -17.81 -5.44 -13.98
N ILE A 253 -16.82 -4.53 -13.96
CA ILE A 253 -17.01 -3.18 -13.45
C ILE A 253 -18.05 -2.42 -14.27
N ILE A 254 -17.96 -2.47 -15.60
CA ILE A 254 -18.93 -1.83 -16.48
C ILE A 254 -20.33 -2.41 -16.25
N TYR A 255 -20.44 -3.74 -16.20
CA TYR A 255 -21.71 -4.41 -15.91
C TYR A 255 -22.31 -3.95 -14.58
N TYR A 256 -21.48 -3.89 -13.52
CA TYR A 256 -21.92 -3.42 -12.21
C TYR A 256 -22.38 -1.96 -12.24
N LEU A 257 -21.60 -1.06 -12.87
CA LEU A 257 -21.96 0.35 -13.03
C LEU A 257 -23.26 0.53 -13.82
N MET A 258 -23.48 -0.28 -14.87
CA MET A 258 -24.73 -0.28 -15.62
C MET A 258 -25.90 -0.75 -14.76
N LYS A 259 -25.73 -1.86 -14.04
CA LYS A 259 -26.76 -2.42 -13.15
C LYS A 259 -27.16 -1.46 -12.04
N THR A 260 -26.21 -0.77 -11.45
CA THR A 260 -26.45 0.17 -10.33
C THR A 260 -26.76 1.59 -10.80
N LYS A 261 -26.72 1.87 -12.11
CA LYS A 261 -26.88 3.20 -12.71
C LYS A 261 -25.91 4.25 -12.15
N ASN A 262 -24.78 3.83 -11.60
CA ASN A 262 -23.81 4.70 -10.92
C ASN A 262 -22.81 5.32 -11.91
N PHE A 263 -23.34 5.92 -13.00
CA PHE A 263 -22.52 6.59 -14.00
C PHE A 263 -21.95 7.93 -13.50
N ASP A 264 -22.58 8.53 -12.50
CA ASP A 264 -22.14 9.81 -11.93
C ASP A 264 -20.74 9.70 -11.31
N LEU A 265 -20.39 8.58 -10.72
CA LEU A 265 -19.04 8.35 -10.21
C LEU A 265 -17.98 8.46 -11.33
N ILE A 266 -18.24 7.85 -12.50
CA ILE A 266 -17.32 7.93 -13.64
C ILE A 266 -17.16 9.39 -14.09
N LYS A 267 -18.28 10.12 -14.12
CA LYS A 267 -18.27 11.56 -14.49
C LYS A 267 -17.49 12.38 -13.48
N GLN A 268 -17.67 12.15 -12.17
CA GLN A 268 -16.96 12.82 -11.10
C GLN A 268 -15.45 12.54 -11.16
N VAL A 269 -15.04 11.26 -11.29
CA VAL A 269 -13.63 10.87 -11.45
C VAL A 269 -13.01 11.51 -12.70
N LYS A 270 -13.75 11.50 -13.83
CA LYS A 270 -13.29 12.11 -15.09
C LYS A 270 -13.12 13.62 -14.97
N ASN A 271 -14.03 14.28 -14.26
CA ASN A 271 -14.02 15.73 -14.06
C ASN A 271 -13.16 16.17 -12.88
N ARG A 272 -12.58 15.22 -12.12
CA ARG A 272 -11.73 15.49 -10.95
C ARG A 272 -12.41 16.31 -9.86
N ASN A 273 -13.65 15.99 -9.55
CA ASN A 273 -14.44 16.66 -8.52
C ASN A 273 -15.16 15.66 -7.60
N ILE A 274 -14.56 14.49 -7.39
CA ILE A 274 -15.13 13.49 -6.49
C ILE A 274 -14.88 13.87 -5.03
N LYS A 275 -15.88 13.69 -4.18
CA LYS A 275 -15.70 13.78 -2.72
C LYS A 275 -14.96 12.56 -2.20
N GLU A 276 -14.05 12.77 -1.27
CA GLU A 276 -13.22 11.69 -0.70
C GLU A 276 -14.06 10.52 -0.17
N LYS A 277 -15.09 10.84 0.64
CA LYS A 277 -16.03 9.83 1.19
C LYS A 277 -16.75 9.04 0.11
N ASP A 278 -17.16 9.70 -0.97
CA ASP A 278 -17.91 9.07 -2.06
C ASP A 278 -17.00 8.16 -2.88
N PHE A 279 -15.72 8.53 -3.02
CA PHE A 279 -14.73 7.69 -3.69
C PHE A 279 -14.50 6.36 -2.94
N ILE A 280 -14.27 6.42 -1.61
CA ILE A 280 -14.10 5.21 -0.80
C ILE A 280 -15.32 4.31 -0.90
N ASN A 281 -16.51 4.88 -0.67
CA ASN A 281 -17.75 4.11 -0.65
C ASN A 281 -17.99 3.43 -1.99
N SER A 282 -17.93 4.21 -3.08
CA SER A 282 -18.14 3.69 -4.42
C SER A 282 -17.10 2.63 -4.82
N LEU A 283 -15.86 2.80 -4.39
CA LEU A 283 -14.82 1.81 -4.67
C LEU A 283 -15.14 0.46 -4.00
N PHE A 284 -15.60 0.48 -2.76
CA PHE A 284 -15.97 -0.76 -2.06
C PHE A 284 -17.29 -1.33 -2.54
N ASP A 285 -18.26 -0.51 -2.93
CA ASP A 285 -19.51 -0.97 -3.54
C ASP A 285 -19.25 -1.67 -4.89
N ILE A 286 -18.34 -1.13 -5.70
CA ILE A 286 -17.89 -1.77 -6.93
C ILE A 286 -17.21 -3.12 -6.63
N LEU A 287 -16.32 -3.16 -5.66
CA LEU A 287 -15.65 -4.40 -5.26
C LEU A 287 -16.67 -5.44 -4.78
N ALA A 288 -17.59 -5.03 -3.95
CA ALA A 288 -18.66 -5.90 -3.44
C ALA A 288 -19.53 -6.46 -4.57
N GLY A 289 -19.94 -5.61 -5.51
CA GLY A 289 -20.71 -6.01 -6.65
C GLY A 289 -19.97 -6.94 -7.62
N VAL A 290 -18.67 -6.69 -7.84
CA VAL A 290 -17.81 -7.52 -8.71
C VAL A 290 -17.57 -8.91 -8.10
N TYR A 291 -17.39 -8.99 -6.78
CA TYR A 291 -17.04 -10.24 -6.09
C TYR A 291 -18.22 -10.86 -5.32
N ASN A 292 -19.39 -10.25 -5.38
CA ASN A 292 -20.63 -10.71 -4.74
C ASN A 292 -20.43 -10.96 -3.23
N PHE A 293 -20.05 -9.91 -2.49
CA PHE A 293 -19.97 -9.92 -1.03
C PHE A 293 -20.82 -8.80 -0.42
N ASP A 294 -21.23 -9.00 0.82
CA ASP A 294 -22.08 -8.06 1.54
C ASP A 294 -21.28 -6.91 2.12
N VAL A 295 -21.43 -5.70 1.56
CA VAL A 295 -20.73 -4.48 2.04
C VAL A 295 -21.09 -4.13 3.48
N SER A 296 -22.30 -4.49 3.93
CA SER A 296 -22.75 -4.17 5.29
C SER A 296 -21.92 -4.85 6.38
N LYS A 297 -21.38 -6.03 6.07
CA LYS A 297 -20.50 -6.80 6.96
C LYS A 297 -19.07 -6.28 7.00
N PHE A 298 -18.78 -5.28 6.19
CA PHE A 298 -17.43 -4.77 6.05
C PHE A 298 -17.02 -3.90 7.22
N ALA A 299 -15.83 -4.15 7.75
CA ALA A 299 -15.17 -3.26 8.69
C ALA A 299 -15.14 -1.82 8.20
N GLY A 300 -15.32 -0.87 9.10
CA GLY A 300 -15.25 0.54 8.79
C GLY A 300 -13.87 0.93 8.22
N LYS A 301 -13.86 1.82 7.25
CA LYS A 301 -12.67 2.22 6.50
C LYS A 301 -12.55 3.73 6.44
N LEU A 302 -11.32 4.21 6.43
CA LEU A 302 -11.04 5.62 6.31
C LEU A 302 -9.76 5.85 5.48
N PHE A 303 -9.79 6.88 4.67
CA PHE A 303 -8.57 7.50 4.16
C PHE A 303 -8.04 8.49 5.18
N VAL A 304 -6.75 8.43 5.42
CA VAL A 304 -6.06 9.38 6.29
C VAL A 304 -4.99 10.09 5.48
N ILE A 305 -5.06 11.41 5.45
CA ILE A 305 -4.03 12.23 4.81
C ILE A 305 -2.76 12.12 5.66
N THR A 306 -1.72 11.59 5.06
CA THR A 306 -0.39 11.51 5.68
C THR A 306 0.29 12.87 5.55
N LYS A 307 0.32 13.62 6.64
CA LYS A 307 1.04 14.91 6.70
C LYS A 307 2.55 14.66 6.68
N ASN A 308 3.29 15.57 6.05
CA ASN A 308 4.76 15.52 5.97
C ASN A 308 5.32 14.26 5.27
N ALA A 309 4.53 13.57 4.48
CA ALA A 309 4.90 12.34 3.78
C ALA A 309 5.82 12.56 2.56
N ALA A 310 6.17 13.80 2.26
CA ALA A 310 6.85 14.21 1.04
C ALA A 310 8.11 13.39 0.73
N HIS A 311 8.86 12.99 1.74
CA HIS A 311 10.12 12.26 1.55
C HIS A 311 9.95 10.74 1.47
N TRP A 312 8.99 10.14 2.17
CA TRP A 312 8.82 8.67 2.23
C TRP A 312 7.83 8.13 1.20
N GLU A 313 6.99 8.99 0.62
CA GLU A 313 6.04 8.60 -0.41
C GLU A 313 6.67 8.50 -1.81
N ASN A 314 7.98 8.73 -1.91
CA ASN A 314 8.73 8.58 -3.15
C ASN A 314 9.24 7.16 -3.29
N ASP A 315 8.52 6.35 -4.03
CA ASP A 315 8.85 4.97 -4.34
C ASP A 315 9.88 4.88 -5.50
N ILE A 316 10.71 3.84 -5.46
CA ILE A 316 11.68 3.54 -6.52
C ILE A 316 11.03 2.64 -7.56
N ASP A 317 10.83 3.18 -8.76
CA ASP A 317 10.32 2.41 -9.90
C ASP A 317 11.31 2.40 -11.10
N THR A 318 12.29 3.30 -11.10
CA THR A 318 13.27 3.41 -12.19
C THR A 318 14.68 3.66 -11.65
N PRO A 319 15.74 3.41 -12.48
CA PRO A 319 17.10 3.80 -12.12
C PRO A 319 17.28 5.29 -11.83
N THR A 320 16.52 6.14 -12.51
CA THR A 320 16.53 7.58 -12.24
C THR A 320 15.93 7.91 -10.86
N ASP A 321 14.87 7.21 -10.44
CA ASP A 321 14.32 7.38 -9.11
C ASP A 321 15.32 6.96 -8.05
N LEU A 322 15.99 5.81 -8.25
CA LEU A 322 17.07 5.36 -7.36
C LEU A 322 18.17 6.42 -7.23
N LYS A 323 18.66 6.95 -8.38
CA LYS A 323 19.68 7.99 -8.41
C LYS A 323 19.25 9.31 -7.74
N LYS A 324 18.00 9.70 -7.90
CA LYS A 324 17.45 10.90 -7.25
C LYS A 324 17.36 10.71 -5.73
N ILE A 325 16.80 9.60 -5.31
CA ILE A 325 16.60 9.30 -3.88
C ILE A 325 17.95 9.14 -3.19
N SER A 326 18.93 8.49 -3.82
CA SER A 326 20.26 8.31 -3.23
C SER A 326 20.98 9.61 -2.89
N LYS A 327 20.70 10.69 -3.63
CA LYS A 327 21.28 12.02 -3.34
C LYS A 327 20.74 12.65 -2.06
N HIS A 328 19.60 12.19 -1.57
CA HIS A 328 18.94 12.72 -0.38
C HIS A 328 18.98 11.76 0.82
N LEU A 329 19.65 10.60 0.66
CA LEU A 329 19.90 9.67 1.74
C LEU A 329 21.33 9.86 2.23
N ASN A 330 21.45 10.27 3.49
CA ASN A 330 22.74 10.23 4.17
C ASN A 330 23.21 8.77 4.30
N PRO A 331 24.52 8.49 4.27
CA PRO A 331 25.04 7.20 4.71
C PRO A 331 24.52 6.92 6.12
N LEU A 332 23.93 5.77 6.33
CA LEU A 332 23.45 5.30 7.64
C LEU A 332 24.63 4.94 8.54
#